data_6fb781f1adcb01f87fba4080ece6f794
#
_entry.id   6fb781f1adcb01f87fba4080ece6f794
#
_cell.length_a   1.000
_cell.length_b   1.000
_cell.length_c   1.000
_cell.angle_alpha   90.00
_cell.angle_beta   90.00
_cell.angle_gamma   90.00
#
_symmetry.space_group_name_H-M   'P 1'
#
loop_
_entity.id
_entity.type
_entity.pdbx_description
1 polymer ?
#
loop_
_entity_poly.entity_id
_entity_poly.type
_entity_poly.pdbx_seq_one_letter_code
_entity_poly.pdbx_strand_id
1 'polypeptide(L)'
;MQLERRTRLSLEEKKQCEQLVRACHQYDHTYRLPYLDNLYNDDPTMPAFILALVEGQLVGFLSIYADEPKEAEVQLFVTPSFRRQGIARSLWEDFMDLAKDYQLEERLYVSEVRFLDQNTDLLNHFHLVEAEEEDHELWLEAPCQVTDHEKREGMMVLEAVESMLQEIANFQSKAFETDLDYALKYATESL
;
A
#
# COMPACT_ATOMS: atom_id res chain seq x y z
N MET A 1 19.22 12.82 10.42
CA MET A 1 18.04 12.04 10.01
C MET A 1 17.90 10.86 10.96
N GLN A 2 16.67 10.59 11.39
CA GLN A 2 16.29 9.47 12.27
C GLN A 2 15.28 8.62 11.52
N LEU A 3 15.42 7.28 11.57
CA LEU A 3 14.42 6.34 11.08
C LEU A 3 13.66 5.77 12.28
N GLU A 4 12.35 5.64 12.13
CA GLU A 4 11.48 5.07 13.14
C GLU A 4 10.50 4.07 12.52
N ARG A 5 10.50 2.84 13.02
CA ARG A 5 9.56 1.81 12.60
C ARG A 5 8.25 1.92 13.39
N ARG A 6 7.13 1.72 12.73
CA ARG A 6 5.78 1.73 13.31
C ARG A 6 4.99 0.53 12.83
N THR A 7 4.38 -0.19 13.75
CA THR A 7 3.37 -1.20 13.40
C THR A 7 2.08 -0.53 12.95
N ARG A 8 1.70 0.58 13.62
CA ARG A 8 0.53 1.39 13.28
C ARG A 8 0.88 2.87 13.39
N LEU A 9 0.32 3.67 12.51
CA LEU A 9 0.44 5.12 12.58
C LEU A 9 -0.56 5.69 13.59
N SER A 10 -0.12 6.67 14.37
CA SER A 10 -1.05 7.53 15.10
C SER A 10 -1.85 8.40 14.12
N LEU A 11 -2.96 8.98 14.57
CA LEU A 11 -3.78 9.89 13.75
C LEU A 11 -2.98 11.07 13.21
N GLU A 12 -2.01 11.56 13.98
CA GLU A 12 -1.15 12.68 13.56
C GLU A 12 -0.13 12.22 12.50
N GLU A 13 0.54 11.09 12.71
CA GLU A 13 1.48 10.51 11.74
C GLU A 13 0.76 10.19 10.43
N LYS A 14 -0.46 9.62 10.48
CA LYS A 14 -1.27 9.35 9.29
C LYS A 14 -1.56 10.63 8.49
N LYS A 15 -1.97 11.72 9.15
CA LYS A 15 -2.17 13.01 8.50
C LYS A 15 -0.89 13.56 7.87
N GLN A 16 0.25 13.41 8.53
CA GLN A 16 1.54 13.84 8.00
C GLN A 16 1.93 13.03 6.76
N CYS A 17 1.73 11.69 6.78
CA CYS A 17 1.93 10.84 5.61
C CYS A 17 1.02 11.25 4.45
N GLU A 18 -0.27 11.48 4.69
CA GLU A 18 -1.23 11.94 3.68
C GLU A 18 -0.81 13.29 3.06
N GLN A 19 -0.34 14.23 3.88
CA GLN A 19 0.14 15.53 3.39
C GLN A 19 1.39 15.37 2.53
N LEU A 20 2.32 14.50 2.93
CA LEU A 20 3.53 14.20 2.19
C LEU A 20 3.20 13.55 0.84
N VAL A 21 2.29 12.57 0.82
CA VAL A 21 1.80 11.91 -0.41
C VAL A 21 1.19 12.95 -1.35
N ARG A 22 0.32 13.83 -0.86
CA ARG A 22 -0.27 14.92 -1.69
C ARG A 22 0.80 15.82 -2.30
N ALA A 23 1.84 16.18 -1.54
CA ALA A 23 2.94 16.98 -2.05
C ALA A 23 3.73 16.25 -3.15
N CYS A 24 3.96 14.94 -2.99
CA CYS A 24 4.59 14.10 -4.01
C CYS A 24 3.71 14.02 -5.26
N HIS A 25 2.42 13.71 -5.12
CA HIS A 25 1.48 13.63 -6.23
C HIS A 25 1.41 14.93 -7.05
N GLN A 26 1.35 16.08 -6.36
CA GLN A 26 1.34 17.37 -7.03
C GLN A 26 2.62 17.65 -7.83
N TYR A 27 3.77 17.22 -7.29
CA TYR A 27 5.07 17.42 -7.91
C TYR A 27 5.33 16.46 -9.07
N ASP A 28 5.00 15.18 -8.88
CA ASP A 28 5.29 14.09 -9.83
C ASP A 28 4.14 13.85 -10.81
N HIS A 29 2.96 14.45 -10.57
CA HIS A 29 1.72 14.17 -11.30
C HIS A 29 1.32 12.69 -11.26
N THR A 30 1.37 12.11 -10.08
CA THR A 30 1.01 10.74 -9.76
C THR A 30 -0.27 10.70 -8.91
N TYR A 31 -0.86 9.52 -8.70
CA TYR A 31 -2.20 9.41 -8.10
C TYR A 31 -2.37 8.24 -7.14
N ARG A 32 -1.55 7.18 -7.24
CA ARG A 32 -1.72 5.98 -6.42
C ARG A 32 -1.47 6.29 -4.94
N LEU A 33 -2.47 6.01 -4.11
CA LEU A 33 -2.38 6.19 -2.67
C LEU A 33 -1.71 4.98 -2.03
N PRO A 34 -0.82 5.19 -1.03
CA PRO A 34 -0.30 4.10 -0.22
C PRO A 34 -1.38 3.59 0.73
N TYR A 35 -1.25 2.32 1.11
CA TYR A 35 -2.00 1.77 2.21
C TYR A 35 -1.43 2.32 3.53
N LEU A 36 -2.24 3.05 4.29
CA LEU A 36 -1.83 3.70 5.55
C LEU A 36 -2.48 3.05 6.77
N ASP A 37 -2.64 1.74 6.72
CA ASP A 37 -3.17 0.92 7.78
C ASP A 37 -2.37 -0.39 7.92
N ASN A 38 -2.64 -1.20 8.92
CA ASN A 38 -2.03 -2.50 9.16
C ASN A 38 -3.11 -3.56 9.48
N LEU A 39 -4.30 -3.41 8.90
CA LEU A 39 -5.41 -4.32 9.17
C LEU A 39 -5.23 -5.67 8.48
N TYR A 40 -4.71 -5.65 7.25
CA TYR A 40 -4.64 -6.83 6.40
C TYR A 40 -3.29 -7.54 6.40
N ASN A 41 -2.25 -7.00 7.01
CA ASN A 41 -0.97 -7.69 7.09
C ASN A 41 -1.10 -9.03 7.81
N ASP A 42 -0.48 -10.07 7.28
CA ASP A 42 -0.52 -11.43 7.83
C ASP A 42 0.03 -11.47 9.26
N ASP A 43 1.18 -10.83 9.51
CA ASP A 43 1.70 -10.59 10.85
C ASP A 43 1.33 -9.19 11.35
N PRO A 44 0.32 -9.03 12.22
CA PRO A 44 -0.09 -7.72 12.74
C PRO A 44 0.94 -7.09 13.67
N THR A 45 2.00 -7.80 14.05
CA THR A 45 3.09 -7.30 14.90
C THR A 45 4.25 -6.74 14.10
N MET A 46 4.31 -7.06 12.80
CA MET A 46 5.33 -6.54 11.89
C MET A 46 5.19 -5.02 11.75
N PRO A 47 6.29 -4.26 11.77
CA PRO A 47 6.25 -2.86 11.40
C PRO A 47 5.75 -2.68 9.96
N ALA A 48 4.64 -1.96 9.80
CA ALA A 48 4.04 -1.67 8.49
C ALA A 48 4.52 -0.33 7.90
N PHE A 49 5.28 0.45 8.68
CA PHE A 49 5.76 1.76 8.26
C PHE A 49 7.19 2.00 8.76
N ILE A 50 8.00 2.63 7.91
CA ILE A 50 9.31 3.18 8.26
C ILE A 50 9.25 4.69 7.99
N LEU A 51 9.39 5.51 9.02
CA LEU A 51 9.31 6.96 8.96
C LEU A 51 10.72 7.57 8.96
N ALA A 52 11.00 8.49 8.07
CA ALA A 52 12.23 9.28 8.05
C ALA A 52 11.97 10.70 8.58
N LEU A 53 12.64 11.07 9.69
CA LEU A 53 12.49 12.35 10.35
C LEU A 53 13.79 13.14 10.28
N VAL A 54 13.67 14.43 9.94
CA VAL A 54 14.76 15.41 10.00
C VAL A 54 14.30 16.52 10.95
N GLU A 55 15.03 16.73 12.04
CA GLU A 55 14.69 17.72 13.10
C GLU A 55 13.24 17.56 13.62
N GLY A 56 12.76 16.31 13.70
CA GLY A 56 11.41 15.97 14.14
C GLY A 56 10.31 16.14 13.08
N GLN A 57 10.66 16.60 11.89
CA GLN A 57 9.72 16.72 10.77
C GLN A 57 9.74 15.44 9.92
N LEU A 58 8.58 14.88 9.57
CA LEU A 58 8.45 13.79 8.62
C LEU A 58 8.82 14.28 7.21
N VAL A 59 9.86 13.70 6.64
CA VAL A 59 10.37 14.06 5.30
C VAL A 59 10.28 12.93 4.28
N GLY A 60 10.03 11.72 4.73
CA GLY A 60 9.80 10.55 3.90
C GLY A 60 9.26 9.39 4.71
N PHE A 61 8.65 8.44 4.04
CA PHE A 61 8.24 7.19 4.65
C PHE A 61 8.17 6.07 3.62
N LEU A 62 8.18 4.84 4.11
CA LEU A 62 7.91 3.63 3.35
C LEU A 62 6.74 2.92 4.04
N SER A 63 5.72 2.53 3.27
CA SER A 63 4.61 1.68 3.71
C SER A 63 4.80 0.27 3.20
N ILE A 64 4.42 -0.72 4.02
CA ILE A 64 4.55 -2.15 3.75
C ILE A 64 3.14 -2.75 3.85
N TYR A 65 2.70 -3.39 2.79
CA TYR A 65 1.50 -4.19 2.73
C TYR A 65 1.91 -5.64 2.47
N ALA A 66 1.60 -6.54 3.41
CA ALA A 66 2.02 -7.93 3.41
C ALA A 66 0.87 -8.80 3.93
N ASP A 67 -0.16 -8.98 3.11
CA ASP A 67 -1.35 -9.75 3.45
C ASP A 67 -1.16 -11.26 3.25
N GLU A 68 -0.12 -11.63 2.52
CA GLU A 68 0.33 -13.01 2.38
C GLU A 68 1.67 -13.27 3.10
N PRO A 69 1.87 -14.49 3.63
CA PRO A 69 3.16 -14.86 4.20
C PRO A 69 4.29 -14.76 3.18
N LYS A 70 5.41 -14.16 3.59
CA LYS A 70 6.65 -14.04 2.81
C LYS A 70 6.61 -13.08 1.63
N GLU A 71 5.50 -12.43 1.36
CA GLU A 71 5.35 -11.43 0.31
C GLU A 71 5.08 -10.04 0.89
N ALA A 72 5.59 -9.01 0.24
CA ALA A 72 5.28 -7.64 0.62
C ALA A 72 5.30 -6.69 -0.58
N GLU A 73 4.25 -5.90 -0.69
CA GLU A 73 4.22 -4.71 -1.51
C GLU A 73 4.70 -3.50 -0.71
N VAL A 74 5.58 -2.68 -1.31
CA VAL A 74 6.07 -1.47 -0.67
C VAL A 74 5.91 -0.25 -1.54
N GLN A 75 5.56 0.86 -0.92
CA GLN A 75 5.55 2.17 -1.54
C GLN A 75 6.41 3.13 -0.73
N LEU A 76 7.21 3.95 -1.41
CA LEU A 76 8.16 4.85 -0.80
C LEU A 76 7.93 6.28 -1.27
N PHE A 77 7.81 7.19 -0.34
CA PHE A 77 7.60 8.61 -0.59
C PHE A 77 8.67 9.46 0.11
N VAL A 78 9.22 10.43 -0.61
CA VAL A 78 10.12 11.45 -0.06
C VAL A 78 9.65 12.81 -0.51
N THR A 79 9.46 13.72 0.42
CA THR A 79 9.09 15.12 0.14
C THR A 79 10.02 15.70 -0.94
N PRO A 80 9.50 16.32 -2.00
CA PRO A 80 10.30 16.76 -3.15
C PRO A 80 11.53 17.59 -2.79
N SER A 81 11.42 18.51 -1.81
CA SER A 81 12.52 19.35 -1.34
C SER A 81 13.64 18.61 -0.57
N PHE A 82 13.36 17.37 -0.14
CA PHE A 82 14.32 16.53 0.59
C PHE A 82 14.89 15.39 -0.27
N ARG A 83 14.53 15.32 -1.55
CA ARG A 83 15.07 14.29 -2.46
C ARG A 83 16.54 14.48 -2.74
N ARG A 84 17.18 13.40 -3.25
CA ARG A 84 18.62 13.35 -3.59
C ARG A 84 19.56 13.58 -2.39
N GLN A 85 19.06 13.35 -1.17
CA GLN A 85 19.82 13.44 0.09
C GLN A 85 20.03 12.06 0.76
N GLY A 86 19.77 10.97 0.04
CA GLY A 86 19.95 9.61 0.53
C GLY A 86 18.77 9.05 1.34
N ILE A 87 17.69 9.83 1.57
CA ILE A 87 16.54 9.42 2.41
C ILE A 87 15.88 8.15 1.88
N ALA A 88 15.57 8.12 0.58
CA ALA A 88 14.96 6.94 -0.06
C ALA A 88 15.84 5.68 0.11
N ARG A 89 17.17 5.83 -0.05
CA ARG A 89 18.11 4.73 0.16
C ARG A 89 18.05 4.23 1.60
N SER A 90 18.09 5.12 2.58
CA SER A 90 18.05 4.71 3.98
C SER A 90 16.75 4.01 4.36
N LEU A 91 15.59 4.48 3.84
CA LEU A 91 14.31 3.81 4.01
C LEU A 91 14.30 2.41 3.40
N TRP A 92 14.86 2.28 2.19
CA TRP A 92 14.97 1.00 1.49
C TRP A 92 15.89 0.02 2.21
N GLU A 93 17.05 0.47 2.66
CA GLU A 93 18.01 -0.34 3.41
C GLU A 93 17.39 -0.85 4.72
N ASP A 94 16.67 0.01 5.46
CA ASP A 94 15.96 -0.37 6.69
C ASP A 94 14.82 -1.39 6.42
N PHE A 95 14.09 -1.23 5.30
CA PHE A 95 13.12 -2.22 4.84
C PHE A 95 13.78 -3.55 4.50
N MET A 96 14.91 -3.55 3.80
CA MET A 96 15.60 -4.79 3.44
C MET A 96 16.10 -5.56 4.67
N ASP A 97 16.45 -4.87 5.74
CA ASP A 97 16.80 -5.52 7.02
C ASP A 97 15.54 -6.06 7.72
N LEU A 98 14.45 -5.29 7.74
CA LEU A 98 13.15 -5.76 8.24
C LEU A 98 12.66 -7.00 7.45
N ALA A 99 12.77 -6.98 6.13
CA ALA A 99 12.37 -8.09 5.27
C ALA A 99 13.11 -9.40 5.59
N LYS A 100 14.38 -9.33 5.99
CA LYS A 100 15.14 -10.50 6.47
C LYS A 100 14.60 -11.01 7.81
N ASP A 101 14.31 -10.09 8.75
CA ASP A 101 13.83 -10.45 10.08
C ASP A 101 12.46 -11.17 10.01
N TYR A 102 11.59 -10.74 9.08
CA TYR A 102 10.25 -11.30 8.85
C TYR A 102 10.18 -12.32 7.71
N GLN A 103 11.32 -12.67 7.11
CA GLN A 103 11.44 -13.68 6.05
C GLN A 103 10.58 -13.37 4.81
N LEU A 104 10.47 -12.10 4.45
CA LEU A 104 9.80 -11.67 3.22
C LEU A 104 10.69 -12.01 2.02
N GLU A 105 10.31 -13.03 1.28
CA GLU A 105 11.07 -13.58 0.15
C GLU A 105 10.76 -12.79 -1.13
N GLU A 106 9.48 -12.50 -1.36
CA GLU A 106 8.98 -11.71 -2.48
C GLU A 106 8.71 -10.26 -2.04
N ARG A 107 9.27 -9.31 -2.80
CA ARG A 107 9.23 -7.88 -2.44
C ARG A 107 8.94 -7.06 -3.68
N LEU A 108 7.74 -6.53 -3.75
CA LEU A 108 7.25 -5.74 -4.86
C LEU A 108 7.34 -4.25 -4.52
N TYR A 109 8.14 -3.50 -5.28
CA TYR A 109 8.13 -2.04 -5.21
C TYR A 109 7.08 -1.48 -6.16
N VAL A 110 6.02 -0.93 -5.59
CA VAL A 110 4.88 -0.42 -6.35
C VAL A 110 5.09 1.04 -6.71
N SER A 111 5.06 1.35 -7.99
CA SER A 111 5.26 2.70 -8.52
C SER A 111 4.41 2.94 -9.77
N GLU A 112 4.25 4.21 -10.15
CA GLU A 112 3.56 4.57 -11.38
C GLU A 112 4.56 4.75 -12.54
N VAL A 113 4.19 4.30 -13.74
CA VAL A 113 5.02 4.42 -14.96
C VAL A 113 5.48 5.85 -15.15
N ARG A 114 4.60 6.83 -14.94
CA ARG A 114 4.93 8.25 -15.06
C ARG A 114 6.07 8.69 -14.13
N PHE A 115 6.11 8.16 -12.91
CA PHE A 115 7.20 8.44 -11.98
C PHE A 115 8.50 7.77 -12.42
N LEU A 116 8.43 6.54 -12.93
CA LEU A 116 9.58 5.79 -13.46
C LEU A 116 10.18 6.50 -14.68
N ASP A 117 9.35 6.98 -15.61
CA ASP A 117 9.79 7.76 -16.79
C ASP A 117 10.56 9.03 -16.41
N GLN A 118 10.18 9.68 -15.31
CA GLN A 118 10.86 10.87 -14.80
C GLN A 118 12.10 10.55 -13.97
N ASN A 119 12.24 9.31 -13.52
CA ASN A 119 13.33 8.85 -12.65
C ASN A 119 13.98 7.57 -13.20
N THR A 120 14.43 7.60 -14.43
CA THR A 120 14.94 6.45 -15.22
C THR A 120 16.08 5.67 -14.54
N ASP A 121 16.85 6.31 -13.65
CA ASP A 121 17.93 5.67 -12.90
C ASP A 121 17.45 4.88 -11.68
N LEU A 122 16.16 4.97 -11.32
CA LEU A 122 15.63 4.43 -10.06
C LEU A 122 15.79 2.91 -9.99
N LEU A 123 15.40 2.19 -11.03
CA LEU A 123 15.49 0.72 -11.08
C LEU A 123 16.95 0.26 -10.88
N ASN A 124 17.86 0.87 -11.61
CA ASN A 124 19.30 0.55 -11.48
C ASN A 124 19.84 0.90 -10.10
N HIS A 125 19.41 2.04 -9.53
CA HIS A 125 19.89 2.53 -8.24
C HIS A 125 19.50 1.63 -7.07
N PHE A 126 18.32 1.03 -7.13
CA PHE A 126 17.80 0.13 -6.11
C PHE A 126 17.90 -1.36 -6.49
N HIS A 127 18.52 -1.67 -7.65
CA HIS A 127 18.63 -3.02 -8.19
C HIS A 127 17.27 -3.72 -8.35
N LEU A 128 16.27 -2.97 -8.82
CA LEU A 128 14.94 -3.46 -9.10
C LEU A 128 14.84 -3.95 -10.54
N VAL A 129 13.96 -4.91 -10.76
CA VAL A 129 13.59 -5.41 -12.08
C VAL A 129 12.12 -5.04 -12.30
N GLU A 130 11.80 -4.52 -13.48
CA GLU A 130 10.42 -4.23 -13.86
C GLU A 130 9.62 -5.54 -13.96
N ALA A 131 8.40 -5.54 -13.46
CA ALA A 131 7.48 -6.67 -13.59
C ALA A 131 7.09 -6.92 -15.05
N GLU A 132 6.64 -8.11 -15.38
CA GLU A 132 6.12 -8.45 -16.72
C GLU A 132 4.87 -7.61 -17.03
N GLU A 133 4.58 -7.36 -18.33
CA GLU A 133 3.43 -6.53 -18.74
C GLU A 133 2.08 -7.03 -18.20
N GLU A 134 1.94 -8.34 -18.00
CA GLU A 134 0.74 -8.98 -17.46
C GLU A 134 0.49 -8.67 -15.98
N ASP A 135 1.53 -8.26 -15.26
CA ASP A 135 1.44 -7.85 -13.85
C ASP A 135 1.25 -6.33 -13.68
N HIS A 136 1.14 -5.59 -14.79
CA HIS A 136 0.90 -4.16 -14.74
C HIS A 136 -0.56 -3.86 -14.39
N GLU A 137 -0.80 -3.17 -13.29
CA GLU A 137 -2.12 -2.67 -12.93
C GLU A 137 -2.51 -1.45 -13.75
N LEU A 138 -3.72 -1.44 -14.28
CA LEU A 138 -4.31 -0.28 -14.94
C LEU A 138 -5.18 0.51 -13.96
N TRP A 139 -4.81 1.76 -13.73
CA TRP A 139 -5.62 2.70 -12.95
C TRP A 139 -6.60 3.43 -13.86
N LEU A 140 -7.91 3.26 -13.60
CA LEU A 140 -8.96 3.98 -14.31
C LEU A 140 -9.61 5.00 -13.35
N GLU A 141 -9.52 6.27 -13.69
CA GLU A 141 -10.21 7.35 -12.99
C GLU A 141 -11.34 7.88 -13.88
N ALA A 142 -12.55 7.91 -13.36
CA ALA A 142 -13.70 8.49 -14.03
C ALA A 142 -14.47 9.38 -13.06
N PRO A 143 -15.00 10.54 -13.49
CA PRO A 143 -15.87 11.33 -12.65
C PRO A 143 -17.09 10.49 -12.28
N CYS A 144 -17.40 10.43 -10.99
CA CYS A 144 -18.59 9.75 -10.51
C CYS A 144 -19.83 10.46 -11.06
N GLN A 145 -20.45 9.84 -12.05
CA GLN A 145 -21.78 10.26 -12.52
C GLN A 145 -22.81 9.44 -11.78
N VAL A 146 -23.57 10.09 -10.90
CA VAL A 146 -24.77 9.47 -10.34
C VAL A 146 -25.79 9.36 -11.45
N THR A 147 -25.82 8.20 -12.11
CA THR A 147 -26.91 7.85 -13.01
C THR A 147 -27.98 7.14 -12.19
N ASP A 148 -29.23 7.56 -12.37
CA ASP A 148 -30.39 6.82 -11.88
C ASP A 148 -30.45 5.49 -12.67
N HIS A 149 -29.71 4.50 -12.19
CA HIS A 149 -29.86 3.16 -12.72
C HIS A 149 -31.15 2.57 -12.18
N GLU A 150 -32.07 2.24 -13.08
CA GLU A 150 -33.22 1.42 -12.77
C GLU A 150 -32.73 0.19 -11.99
N LYS A 151 -33.20 0.05 -10.74
CA LYS A 151 -32.88 -1.15 -9.95
C LYS A 151 -33.33 -2.37 -10.74
N ARG A 152 -32.39 -3.24 -11.08
CA ARG A 152 -32.73 -4.50 -11.74
C ARG A 152 -33.71 -5.24 -10.84
N GLU A 153 -34.86 -5.62 -11.38
CA GLU A 153 -35.84 -6.41 -10.65
C GLU A 153 -35.19 -7.66 -10.05
N GLY A 154 -35.43 -7.91 -8.76
CA GLY A 154 -34.87 -9.05 -8.05
C GLY A 154 -33.50 -8.86 -7.41
N MET A 155 -32.86 -7.68 -7.52
CA MET A 155 -31.64 -7.37 -6.80
C MET A 155 -31.93 -6.52 -5.57
N MET A 156 -31.39 -6.93 -4.42
CA MET A 156 -31.35 -6.14 -3.18
C MET A 156 -29.89 -5.78 -2.87
N VAL A 157 -29.69 -4.53 -2.49
CA VAL A 157 -28.42 -4.09 -1.90
C VAL A 157 -28.66 -3.99 -0.39
N LEU A 158 -27.92 -4.76 0.37
CA LEU A 158 -27.98 -4.80 1.83
C LEU A 158 -26.65 -4.34 2.39
N GLU A 159 -26.70 -3.71 3.54
CA GLU A 159 -25.49 -3.48 4.34
C GLU A 159 -25.01 -4.83 4.89
N ALA A 160 -23.70 -5.09 4.76
CA ALA A 160 -23.11 -6.30 5.29
C ALA A 160 -23.12 -6.27 6.82
N VAL A 161 -23.46 -7.38 7.43
CA VAL A 161 -23.51 -7.54 8.89
C VAL A 161 -22.77 -8.82 9.30
N GLU A 162 -22.32 -8.88 10.55
CA GLU A 162 -21.52 -9.99 11.10
C GLU A 162 -22.12 -11.37 10.82
N SER A 163 -23.46 -11.51 10.83
CA SER A 163 -24.13 -12.79 10.52
C SER A 163 -23.96 -13.25 9.06
N MET A 164 -23.51 -12.38 8.15
CA MET A 164 -23.29 -12.67 6.73
C MET A 164 -21.82 -13.04 6.43
N LEU A 165 -20.92 -12.92 7.40
CA LEU A 165 -19.48 -13.13 7.22
C LEU A 165 -19.14 -14.44 6.53
N GLN A 166 -19.74 -15.55 6.96
CA GLN A 166 -19.46 -16.85 6.37
C GLN A 166 -19.92 -16.97 4.92
N GLU A 167 -21.05 -16.33 4.56
CA GLU A 167 -21.55 -16.34 3.18
C GLU A 167 -20.65 -15.46 2.29
N ILE A 168 -20.22 -14.29 2.80
CA ILE A 168 -19.31 -13.38 2.11
C ILE A 168 -17.97 -14.08 1.89
N ALA A 169 -17.38 -14.69 2.92
CA ALA A 169 -16.13 -15.41 2.81
C ALA A 169 -16.19 -16.59 1.82
N ASN A 170 -17.27 -17.38 1.85
CA ASN A 170 -17.49 -18.46 0.89
C ASN A 170 -17.60 -17.95 -0.56
N PHE A 171 -18.23 -16.79 -0.75
CA PHE A 171 -18.33 -16.17 -2.06
C PHE A 171 -16.96 -15.68 -2.53
N GLN A 172 -16.23 -14.95 -1.69
CA GLN A 172 -14.89 -14.44 -2.00
C GLN A 172 -13.91 -15.56 -2.31
N SER A 173 -13.85 -16.59 -1.45
CA SER A 173 -12.98 -17.76 -1.67
C SER A 173 -13.20 -18.41 -3.03
N LYS A 174 -14.47 -18.54 -3.47
CA LYS A 174 -14.79 -19.10 -4.79
C LYS A 174 -14.55 -18.15 -5.95
N ALA A 175 -14.81 -16.85 -5.75
CA ALA A 175 -14.69 -15.85 -6.81
C ALA A 175 -13.23 -15.53 -7.13
N PHE A 176 -12.37 -15.57 -6.13
CA PHE A 176 -10.95 -15.22 -6.24
C PHE A 176 -10.00 -16.42 -6.11
N GLU A 177 -10.56 -17.66 -6.01
CA GLU A 177 -9.80 -18.91 -5.86
C GLU A 177 -8.83 -18.90 -4.66
N THR A 178 -9.20 -18.19 -3.58
CA THR A 178 -8.40 -18.04 -2.36
C THR A 178 -8.83 -19.04 -1.27
N ASP A 179 -7.95 -19.24 -0.29
CA ASP A 179 -8.26 -20.05 0.90
C ASP A 179 -9.45 -19.46 1.69
N LEU A 180 -10.28 -20.32 2.26
CA LEU A 180 -11.47 -19.89 2.99
C LEU A 180 -11.14 -19.16 4.29
N ASP A 181 -10.08 -19.57 4.99
CA ASP A 181 -9.66 -18.93 6.24
C ASP A 181 -9.12 -17.52 5.95
N TYR A 182 -8.38 -17.36 4.84
CA TYR A 182 -7.95 -16.05 4.34
C TYR A 182 -9.16 -15.16 4.00
N ALA A 183 -10.11 -15.68 3.21
CA ALA A 183 -11.32 -14.94 2.84
C ALA A 183 -12.15 -14.55 4.07
N LEU A 184 -12.23 -15.41 5.10
CA LEU A 184 -12.94 -15.13 6.34
C LEU A 184 -12.26 -14.04 7.17
N LYS A 185 -10.92 -14.08 7.27
CA LYS A 185 -10.12 -13.01 7.89
C LYS A 185 -10.41 -11.69 7.21
N TYR A 186 -10.27 -11.64 5.87
CA TYR A 186 -10.48 -10.43 5.08
C TYR A 186 -11.91 -9.87 5.23
N ALA A 187 -12.94 -10.72 5.16
CA ALA A 187 -14.32 -10.31 5.35
C ALA A 187 -14.57 -9.76 6.77
N THR A 188 -13.95 -10.36 7.79
CA THR A 188 -14.07 -9.92 9.19
C THR A 188 -13.45 -8.55 9.43
N GLU A 189 -12.30 -8.28 8.82
CA GLU A 189 -11.58 -7.01 8.98
C GLU A 189 -12.19 -5.87 8.14
N SER A 190 -13.04 -6.21 7.16
CA SER A 190 -13.71 -5.25 6.26
C SER A 190 -15.07 -4.77 6.79
N LEU A 191 -15.62 -5.39 7.84
CA LEU A 191 -16.86 -5.00 8.53
C LEU A 191 -16.62 -4.07 9.70
#